data_ecd5e35c206d5007380406201839c089
#
_entry.id   ecd5e35c206d5007380406201839c089
#
_cell.length_a   1.000
_cell.length_b   1.000
_cell.length_c   1.000
_cell.angle_alpha   90.00
_cell.angle_beta   90.00
_cell.angle_gamma   90.00
#
_symmetry.space_group_name_H-M   'P 1'
#
loop_
_entity.id
_entity.type
_entity.pdbx_description
1 polymer ?
#
loop_
_entity_poly.entity_id
_entity_poly.type
_entity_poly.pdbx_seq_one_letter_code
_entity_poly.pdbx_strand_id
1 'polypeptide(L)'
;MASLINQTFKKAKSKKRPALLTYTVAGDNTKKKSLEILKSISNYADICELGFPHNTPIADGGQIQTSAYRAIKNGIKINDVFSIAKDFKKLKKTKPIILMGYYNIIFQFNENKFLDKCKNVKVDGLIVVDLPYPENKKFAAKCKKRGINFIQLVSPTTSA
;
A
#
# COMPACT_ATOMS: atom_id res chain seq x y z
N MET A 1 10.96 -0.52 18.58
CA MET A 1 9.54 -0.21 18.85
C MET A 1 8.64 -1.02 17.93
N ALA A 2 7.45 -1.43 18.40
CA ALA A 2 6.47 -2.12 17.55
C ALA A 2 6.00 -1.17 16.43
N SER A 3 5.83 -1.68 15.19
CA SER A 3 5.33 -0.89 14.06
C SER A 3 3.92 -0.35 14.32
N LEU A 4 3.55 0.73 13.64
CA LEU A 4 2.21 1.31 13.76
C LEU A 4 1.10 0.31 13.36
N ILE A 5 1.37 -0.54 12.38
CA ILE A 5 0.48 -1.65 11.99
C ILE A 5 0.26 -2.60 13.16
N ASN A 6 1.34 -3.06 13.82
CA ASN A 6 1.22 -3.96 14.98
C ASN A 6 0.47 -3.32 16.16
N GLN A 7 0.72 -2.02 16.43
CA GLN A 7 -0.02 -1.28 17.44
C GLN A 7 -1.51 -1.21 17.13
N THR A 8 -1.86 -1.02 15.84
CA THR A 8 -3.24 -0.97 15.37
C THR A 8 -3.96 -2.30 15.57
N PHE A 9 -3.33 -3.42 15.23
CA PHE A 9 -3.89 -4.76 15.47
C PHE A 9 -4.06 -5.06 16.97
N LYS A 10 -3.06 -4.71 17.81
CA LYS A 10 -3.16 -4.85 19.26
C LYS A 10 -4.35 -4.06 19.82
N LYS A 11 -4.55 -2.82 19.35
CA LYS A 11 -5.68 -1.98 19.75
C LYS A 11 -7.03 -2.54 19.31
N ALA A 12 -7.14 -3.10 18.11
CA ALA A 12 -8.37 -3.75 17.65
C ALA A 12 -8.66 -4.99 18.51
N LYS A 13 -7.64 -5.82 18.78
CA LYS A 13 -7.76 -7.02 19.64
C LYS A 13 -8.19 -6.67 21.06
N SER A 14 -7.62 -5.61 21.68
CA SER A 14 -8.02 -5.18 23.03
C SER A 14 -9.48 -4.73 23.09
N LYS A 15 -10.05 -4.28 21.96
CA LYS A 15 -11.47 -3.94 21.81
C LYS A 15 -12.34 -5.13 21.38
N LYS A 16 -11.79 -6.34 21.36
CA LYS A 16 -12.48 -7.59 20.97
C LYS A 16 -13.16 -7.49 19.59
N ARG A 17 -12.54 -6.81 18.62
CA ARG A 17 -13.05 -6.68 17.26
C ARG A 17 -11.94 -6.88 16.21
N PRO A 18 -12.29 -7.28 14.98
CA PRO A 18 -11.34 -7.27 13.87
C PRO A 18 -10.89 -5.84 13.52
N ALA A 19 -9.71 -5.73 12.90
CA ALA A 19 -9.28 -4.49 12.28
C ALA A 19 -9.90 -4.36 10.88
N LEU A 20 -10.39 -3.17 10.53
CA LEU A 20 -10.89 -2.87 9.19
C LEU A 20 -9.76 -2.30 8.33
N LEU A 21 -9.43 -3.00 7.26
CA LEU A 21 -8.53 -2.53 6.22
C LEU A 21 -9.35 -2.10 5.00
N THR A 22 -9.00 -0.97 4.40
CA THR A 22 -9.69 -0.46 3.21
C THR A 22 -8.69 -0.18 2.10
N TYR A 23 -9.05 -0.54 0.88
CA TYR A 23 -8.23 -0.36 -0.32
C TYR A 23 -8.83 0.71 -1.24
N THR A 24 -7.97 1.56 -1.80
CA THR A 24 -8.31 2.51 -2.87
C THR A 24 -7.18 2.61 -3.87
N VAL A 25 -7.51 2.78 -5.16
CA VAL A 25 -6.49 3.02 -6.20
C VAL A 25 -6.11 4.49 -6.24
N ALA A 26 -4.81 4.77 -6.18
CA ALA A 26 -4.28 6.12 -6.29
C ALA A 26 -4.60 6.73 -7.66
N GLY A 27 -5.16 7.93 -7.66
CA GLY A 27 -5.44 8.66 -8.89
C GLY A 27 -6.68 8.21 -9.67
N ASP A 28 -7.46 7.29 -9.15
CA ASP A 28 -8.79 7.04 -9.71
C ASP A 28 -9.60 8.34 -9.62
N ASN A 29 -10.03 8.86 -10.77
CA ASN A 29 -10.55 10.19 -11.00
C ASN A 29 -9.45 11.27 -11.05
N THR A 30 -9.00 11.82 -9.91
CA THR A 30 -7.90 12.79 -9.83
C THR A 30 -7.05 12.53 -8.59
N LYS A 31 -5.80 13.05 -8.60
CA LYS A 31 -4.91 13.00 -7.42
C LYS A 31 -5.56 13.65 -6.18
N LYS A 32 -6.20 14.81 -6.36
CA LYS A 32 -6.91 15.53 -5.28
C LYS A 32 -8.05 14.69 -4.73
N LYS A 33 -8.90 14.16 -5.62
CA LYS A 33 -10.05 13.33 -5.23
C LYS A 33 -9.61 12.04 -4.54
N SER A 34 -8.55 11.39 -5.01
CA SER A 34 -7.97 10.22 -4.38
C SER A 34 -7.55 10.49 -2.94
N LEU A 35 -6.90 11.63 -2.66
CA LEU A 35 -6.55 12.03 -1.30
C LEU A 35 -7.78 12.33 -0.43
N GLU A 36 -8.81 12.97 -0.98
CA GLU A 36 -10.08 13.25 -0.28
C GLU A 36 -10.77 11.94 0.12
N ILE A 37 -10.87 10.99 -0.80
CA ILE A 37 -11.45 9.66 -0.54
C ILE A 37 -10.65 8.95 0.56
N LEU A 38 -9.33 8.91 0.45
CA LEU A 38 -8.46 8.27 1.43
C LEU A 38 -8.64 8.87 2.83
N LYS A 39 -8.74 10.21 2.92
CA LYS A 39 -9.04 10.92 4.18
C LYS A 39 -10.40 10.53 4.76
N SER A 40 -11.44 10.52 3.93
CA SER A 40 -12.81 10.20 4.37
C SER A 40 -12.90 8.77 4.88
N ILE A 41 -12.36 7.80 4.15
CA ILE A 41 -12.36 6.39 4.52
C ILE A 41 -11.55 6.17 5.81
N SER A 42 -10.45 6.89 6.00
CA SER A 42 -9.59 6.75 7.18
C SER A 42 -10.29 7.05 8.51
N ASN A 43 -11.43 7.73 8.50
CA ASN A 43 -12.23 7.95 9.71
C ASN A 43 -12.82 6.63 10.24
N TYR A 44 -13.08 5.68 9.36
CA TYR A 44 -13.71 4.39 9.67
C TYR A 44 -12.71 3.23 9.67
N ALA A 45 -11.70 3.28 8.78
CA ALA A 45 -10.67 2.26 8.68
C ALA A 45 -9.67 2.30 9.84
N ASP A 46 -9.11 1.14 10.17
CA ASP A 46 -7.97 1.02 11.07
C ASP A 46 -6.65 1.15 10.31
N ILE A 47 -6.58 0.62 9.09
CA ILE A 47 -5.44 0.66 8.19
C ILE A 47 -5.95 1.02 6.80
N CYS A 48 -5.22 1.88 6.09
CA CYS A 48 -5.56 2.25 4.72
C CYS A 48 -4.55 1.65 3.74
N GLU A 49 -5.06 1.04 2.67
CA GLU A 49 -4.25 0.53 1.57
C GLU A 49 -4.43 1.45 0.36
N LEU A 50 -3.31 1.90 -0.20
CA LEU A 50 -3.27 2.75 -1.39
C LEU A 50 -2.59 1.99 -2.52
N GLY A 51 -3.37 1.60 -3.53
CA GLY A 51 -2.88 0.91 -4.70
C GLY A 51 -2.14 1.85 -5.65
N PHE A 52 -0.93 1.47 -6.09
CA PHE A 52 -0.32 2.10 -7.25
C PHE A 52 -0.73 1.35 -8.51
N PRO A 53 -1.42 2.06 -9.47
CA PRO A 53 -2.07 1.39 -10.58
C PRO A 53 -1.07 0.74 -11.55
N HIS A 54 -1.46 -0.41 -12.10
CA HIS A 54 -0.73 -1.15 -13.12
C HIS A 54 -1.63 -1.34 -14.35
N ASN A 55 -1.04 -1.38 -15.55
CA ASN A 55 -1.78 -1.54 -16.80
C ASN A 55 -2.29 -2.97 -17.04
N THR A 56 -1.71 -3.95 -16.36
CA THR A 56 -2.06 -5.37 -16.50
C THR A 56 -2.23 -6.01 -15.12
N PRO A 57 -3.25 -5.60 -14.33
CA PRO A 57 -3.41 -6.04 -12.94
C PRO A 57 -4.13 -7.41 -12.89
N ILE A 58 -3.46 -8.47 -13.34
CA ILE A 58 -4.03 -9.80 -13.55
C ILE A 58 -4.54 -10.49 -12.29
N ALA A 59 -4.05 -10.11 -11.12
CA ALA A 59 -4.49 -10.67 -9.84
C ALA A 59 -5.65 -9.89 -9.21
N ASP A 60 -6.10 -8.80 -9.85
CA ASP A 60 -7.16 -7.95 -9.34
C ASP A 60 -8.51 -8.26 -10.00
N GLY A 61 -9.59 -8.07 -9.27
CA GLY A 61 -10.95 -8.16 -9.82
C GLY A 61 -11.31 -6.96 -10.72
N GLY A 62 -12.36 -7.10 -11.54
CA GLY A 62 -12.75 -6.13 -12.56
C GLY A 62 -12.93 -4.70 -12.08
N GLN A 63 -13.40 -4.48 -10.86
CA GLN A 63 -13.57 -3.14 -10.28
C GLN A 63 -12.22 -2.45 -10.06
N ILE A 64 -11.24 -3.17 -9.52
CA ILE A 64 -9.89 -2.64 -9.30
C ILE A 64 -9.18 -2.44 -10.64
N GLN A 65 -9.32 -3.37 -11.59
CA GLN A 65 -8.79 -3.22 -12.95
C GLN A 65 -9.32 -1.95 -13.62
N THR A 66 -10.64 -1.73 -13.55
CA THR A 66 -11.29 -0.54 -14.12
C THR A 66 -10.80 0.75 -13.45
N SER A 67 -10.64 0.73 -12.13
CA SER A 67 -10.11 1.86 -11.36
C SER A 67 -8.66 2.17 -11.71
N ALA A 68 -7.82 1.13 -11.84
CA ALA A 68 -6.42 1.27 -12.28
C ALA A 68 -6.33 1.84 -13.70
N TYR A 69 -7.17 1.37 -14.63
CA TYR A 69 -7.25 1.89 -15.99
C TYR A 69 -7.61 3.38 -16.00
N ARG A 70 -8.64 3.81 -15.26
CA ARG A 70 -9.02 5.23 -15.15
C ARG A 70 -7.87 6.07 -14.60
N ALA A 71 -7.20 5.59 -13.55
CA ALA A 71 -6.07 6.29 -12.95
C ALA A 71 -4.92 6.49 -13.95
N ILE A 72 -4.56 5.44 -14.70
CA ILE A 72 -3.50 5.51 -15.73
C ILE A 72 -3.91 6.45 -16.85
N LYS A 73 -5.15 6.36 -17.35
CA LYS A 73 -5.69 7.27 -18.37
C LYS A 73 -5.64 8.73 -17.93
N ASN A 74 -5.83 9.00 -16.65
CA ASN A 74 -5.72 10.33 -16.06
C ASN A 74 -4.27 10.77 -15.80
N GLY A 75 -3.27 9.96 -16.21
CA GLY A 75 -1.86 10.32 -16.16
C GLY A 75 -1.19 10.18 -14.79
N ILE A 76 -1.80 9.42 -13.86
CA ILE A 76 -1.18 9.17 -12.55
C ILE A 76 0.19 8.47 -12.72
N LYS A 77 1.16 8.91 -11.95
CA LYS A 77 2.50 8.32 -11.91
C LYS A 77 2.87 7.90 -10.49
N ILE A 78 3.84 7.03 -10.34
CA ILE A 78 4.28 6.53 -9.03
C ILE A 78 4.71 7.67 -8.07
N ASN A 79 5.28 8.75 -8.57
CA ASN A 79 5.61 9.92 -7.76
C ASN A 79 4.36 10.62 -7.19
N ASP A 80 3.22 10.55 -7.87
CA ASP A 80 1.95 11.07 -7.38
C ASP A 80 1.41 10.21 -6.24
N VAL A 81 1.58 8.89 -6.33
CA VAL A 81 1.23 7.96 -5.24
C VAL A 81 2.01 8.30 -3.97
N PHE A 82 3.33 8.53 -4.08
CA PHE A 82 4.14 9.00 -2.95
C PHE A 82 3.68 10.34 -2.40
N SER A 83 3.26 11.27 -3.27
CA SER A 83 2.73 12.57 -2.84
C SER A 83 1.42 12.40 -2.07
N ILE A 84 0.49 11.57 -2.55
CA ILE A 84 -0.78 11.26 -1.86
C ILE A 84 -0.50 10.65 -0.48
N ALA A 85 0.40 9.66 -0.41
CA ALA A 85 0.80 9.04 0.85
C ALA A 85 1.43 10.05 1.82
N LYS A 86 2.33 10.92 1.33
CA LYS A 86 2.96 11.98 2.12
C LYS A 86 1.92 12.95 2.69
N ASP A 87 0.98 13.40 1.88
CA ASP A 87 -0.05 14.35 2.32
C ASP A 87 -1.05 13.70 3.28
N PHE A 88 -1.37 12.42 3.08
CA PHE A 88 -2.14 11.65 4.04
C PHE A 88 -1.43 11.56 5.40
N LYS A 89 -0.12 11.29 5.42
CA LYS A 89 0.67 11.17 6.66
C LYS A 89 0.86 12.49 7.41
N LYS A 90 0.52 13.64 6.84
CA LYS A 90 0.50 14.95 7.54
C LYS A 90 -0.74 15.16 8.42
N LEU A 91 -1.75 14.29 8.32
CA LEU A 91 -2.97 14.43 9.12
C LEU A 91 -2.69 14.22 10.60
N LYS A 92 -3.35 15.00 11.48
CA LYS A 92 -3.17 14.93 12.94
C LYS A 92 -3.46 13.55 13.53
N LYS A 93 -4.44 12.82 12.97
CA LYS A 93 -4.82 11.45 13.39
C LYS A 93 -4.59 10.48 12.23
N THR A 94 -3.33 10.38 11.80
CA THR A 94 -3.01 9.51 10.68
C THR A 94 -3.14 8.02 11.04
N LYS A 95 -3.63 7.25 10.09
CA LYS A 95 -3.67 5.78 10.14
C LYS A 95 -2.41 5.19 9.53
N PRO A 96 -2.09 3.91 9.79
CA PRO A 96 -1.12 3.21 8.98
C PRO A 96 -1.53 3.25 7.52
N ILE A 97 -0.55 3.48 6.64
CA ILE A 97 -0.73 3.41 5.19
C ILE A 97 0.15 2.31 4.61
N ILE A 98 -0.47 1.44 3.82
CA ILE A 98 0.19 0.36 3.09
C ILE A 98 0.12 0.73 1.61
N LEU A 99 1.23 0.65 0.88
CA LEU A 99 1.19 0.71 -0.58
C LEU A 99 1.05 -0.71 -1.12
N MET A 100 0.18 -0.89 -2.10
CA MET A 100 -0.07 -2.18 -2.74
C MET A 100 0.05 -2.06 -4.25
N GLY A 101 0.67 -3.06 -4.89
CA GLY A 101 0.75 -3.11 -6.35
C GLY A 101 1.70 -4.19 -6.86
N TYR A 102 2.14 -4.03 -8.10
CA TYR A 102 2.91 -5.02 -8.84
C TYR A 102 4.41 -4.71 -8.84
N TYR A 103 5.22 -5.77 -8.78
CA TYR A 103 6.67 -5.67 -8.67
C TYR A 103 7.34 -4.96 -9.84
N ASN A 104 6.81 -5.10 -11.04
CA ASN A 104 7.38 -4.45 -12.22
C ASN A 104 7.52 -2.93 -12.04
N ILE A 105 6.54 -2.24 -11.43
CA ILE A 105 6.62 -0.79 -11.17
C ILE A 105 7.76 -0.48 -10.19
N ILE A 106 7.94 -1.31 -9.16
CA ILE A 106 9.02 -1.17 -8.18
C ILE A 106 10.37 -1.37 -8.85
N PHE A 107 10.47 -2.41 -9.69
CA PHE A 107 11.68 -2.74 -10.44
C PHE A 107 12.10 -1.61 -11.39
N GLN A 108 11.15 -1.09 -12.19
CA GLN A 108 11.39 0.02 -13.12
C GLN A 108 11.79 1.32 -12.40
N PHE A 109 11.25 1.57 -11.21
CA PHE A 109 11.62 2.74 -10.39
C PHE A 109 12.99 2.58 -9.73
N ASN A 110 13.57 1.41 -9.71
CA ASN A 110 14.67 0.90 -8.90
C ASN A 110 14.26 0.64 -7.44
N GLU A 111 14.37 -0.60 -7.01
CA GLU A 111 13.92 -1.06 -5.68
C GLU A 111 14.43 -0.19 -4.51
N ASN A 112 15.71 0.14 -4.51
CA ASN A 112 16.29 0.90 -3.42
C ASN A 112 15.71 2.32 -3.37
N LYS A 113 15.63 2.98 -4.53
CA LYS A 113 15.01 4.32 -4.64
C LYS A 113 13.54 4.30 -4.23
N PHE A 114 12.79 3.25 -4.63
CA PHE A 114 11.40 3.07 -4.26
C PHE A 114 11.24 2.94 -2.73
N LEU A 115 12.01 2.07 -2.12
CA LEU A 115 11.97 1.84 -0.66
C LEU A 115 12.44 3.06 0.13
N ASP A 116 13.43 3.79 -0.36
CA ASP A 116 13.87 5.05 0.25
C ASP A 116 12.78 6.13 0.17
N LYS A 117 12.04 6.21 -0.95
CA LYS A 117 10.86 7.07 -1.06
C LYS A 117 9.76 6.65 -0.09
N CYS A 118 9.44 5.34 0.01
CA CYS A 118 8.48 4.83 0.99
C CYS A 118 8.85 5.25 2.43
N LYS A 119 10.12 5.07 2.81
CA LYS A 119 10.64 5.49 4.12
C LYS A 119 10.47 7.00 4.34
N ASN A 120 10.86 7.81 3.35
CA ASN A 120 10.81 9.27 3.44
C ASN A 120 9.39 9.81 3.58
N VAL A 121 8.40 9.17 2.95
CA VAL A 121 6.99 9.56 3.06
C VAL A 121 6.25 8.81 4.17
N LYS A 122 6.98 8.01 4.99
CA LYS A 122 6.47 7.28 6.16
C LYS A 122 5.39 6.25 5.81
N VAL A 123 5.58 5.51 4.71
CA VAL A 123 4.78 4.32 4.40
C VAL A 123 5.06 3.25 5.46
N ASP A 124 4.01 2.65 6.02
CA ASP A 124 4.12 1.69 7.12
C ASP A 124 4.30 0.25 6.62
N GLY A 125 3.79 -0.06 5.43
CA GLY A 125 3.88 -1.40 4.85
C GLY A 125 3.79 -1.44 3.33
N LEU A 126 4.15 -2.59 2.77
CA LEU A 126 4.05 -2.90 1.35
C LEU A 126 3.41 -4.27 1.15
N ILE A 127 2.50 -4.34 0.18
CA ILE A 127 1.99 -5.57 -0.43
C ILE A 127 2.45 -5.58 -1.89
N VAL A 128 3.18 -6.61 -2.30
CA VAL A 128 3.58 -6.81 -3.70
C VAL A 128 2.92 -8.07 -4.18
N VAL A 129 1.93 -7.90 -5.07
CA VAL A 129 0.94 -8.92 -5.40
C VAL A 129 1.56 -10.11 -6.14
N ASP A 130 2.54 -9.84 -7.00
CA ASP A 130 3.20 -10.78 -7.89
C ASP A 130 4.62 -11.16 -7.43
N LEU A 131 4.94 -10.96 -6.15
CA LEU A 131 6.23 -11.35 -5.58
C LEU A 131 6.05 -12.35 -4.43
N PRO A 132 5.83 -13.65 -4.74
CA PRO A 132 5.55 -14.69 -3.74
C PRO A 132 6.79 -15.09 -2.94
N TYR A 133 6.59 -15.93 -1.95
CA TYR A 133 7.67 -16.65 -1.27
C TYR A 133 8.07 -17.89 -2.12
N PRO A 134 9.36 -18.19 -2.26
CA PRO A 134 10.54 -17.59 -1.58
C PRO A 134 11.22 -16.44 -2.35
N GLU A 135 10.75 -16.02 -3.50
CA GLU A 135 11.35 -15.02 -4.39
C GLU A 135 11.47 -13.65 -3.72
N ASN A 136 10.53 -13.34 -2.84
CA ASN A 136 10.49 -12.06 -2.12
C ASN A 136 11.54 -11.92 -1.00
N LYS A 137 12.25 -12.97 -0.60
CA LYS A 137 13.17 -12.94 0.58
C LYS A 137 14.13 -11.76 0.58
N LYS A 138 14.77 -11.48 -0.56
CA LYS A 138 15.72 -10.35 -0.68
C LYS A 138 15.01 -9.01 -0.56
N PHE A 139 13.85 -8.86 -1.19
CA PHE A 139 13.06 -7.63 -1.14
C PHE A 139 12.50 -7.38 0.27
N ALA A 140 11.94 -8.39 0.92
CA ALA A 140 11.45 -8.32 2.29
C ALA A 140 12.55 -7.90 3.28
N ALA A 141 13.77 -8.43 3.11
CA ALA A 141 14.92 -8.02 3.91
C ALA A 141 15.29 -6.54 3.72
N LYS A 142 15.19 -6.01 2.47
CA LYS A 142 15.39 -4.58 2.18
C LYS A 142 14.31 -3.71 2.83
N CYS A 143 13.05 -4.17 2.84
CA CYS A 143 11.94 -3.51 3.53
C CYS A 143 12.22 -3.43 5.03
N LYS A 144 12.56 -4.57 5.66
CA LYS A 144 12.87 -4.66 7.09
C LYS A 144 13.98 -3.71 7.52
N LYS A 145 15.07 -3.60 6.74
CA LYS A 145 16.18 -2.65 6.99
C LYS A 145 15.73 -1.19 7.02
N ARG A 146 14.61 -0.86 6.36
CA ARG A 146 14.05 0.51 6.29
C ARG A 146 12.88 0.74 7.24
N GLY A 147 12.53 -0.27 8.05
CA GLY A 147 11.39 -0.20 8.99
C GLY A 147 10.04 -0.28 8.31
N ILE A 148 9.97 -0.80 7.08
CA ILE A 148 8.75 -1.02 6.30
C ILE A 148 8.31 -2.47 6.50
N ASN A 149 7.04 -2.70 6.88
CA ASN A 149 6.48 -4.05 6.97
C ASN A 149 6.22 -4.59 5.57
N PHE A 150 6.83 -5.71 5.22
CA PHE A 150 6.44 -6.46 4.03
C PHE A 150 5.32 -7.42 4.40
N ILE A 151 4.16 -7.28 3.76
CA ILE A 151 2.98 -8.11 4.01
C ILE A 151 2.93 -9.18 2.93
N GLN A 152 3.14 -10.42 3.35
CA GLN A 152 3.14 -11.58 2.46
C GLN A 152 1.72 -12.01 2.14
N LEU A 153 1.39 -12.10 0.86
CA LEU A 153 0.21 -12.82 0.39
C LEU A 153 0.52 -14.32 0.38
N VAL A 154 -0.43 -15.09 0.86
CA VAL A 154 -0.34 -16.56 0.86
C VAL A 154 -1.53 -17.15 0.11
N SER A 155 -1.30 -18.26 -0.58
CA SER A 155 -2.30 -19.05 -1.28
C SER A 155 -2.32 -20.48 -0.73
N PRO A 156 -3.31 -21.31 -1.05
CA PRO A 156 -3.32 -22.71 -0.67
C PRO A 156 -2.08 -23.50 -1.12
N THR A 157 -1.40 -23.02 -2.17
CA THR A 157 -0.17 -23.63 -2.72
C THR A 157 1.12 -23.05 -2.17
N THR A 158 1.05 -22.06 -1.27
CA THR A 158 2.24 -21.51 -0.63
C THR A 158 2.80 -22.52 0.36
N SER A 159 4.08 -22.90 0.21
CA SER A 159 4.74 -23.81 1.15
C SER A 159 4.88 -23.18 2.54
N ALA A 160 4.73 -24.03 3.57
CA ALA A 160 4.89 -23.64 4.96
C ALA A 160 6.37 -23.29 5.31
#